data_4f3d95d7110d037dcadf144c0cdf9eed
#
_entry.id   4f3d95d7110d037dcadf144c0cdf9eed
#
_cell.length_a   1.000
_cell.length_b   1.000
_cell.length_c   1.000
_cell.angle_alpha   90.00
_cell.angle_beta   90.00
_cell.angle_gamma   90.00
#
_symmetry.space_group_name_H-M   'P 1'
#
loop_
_entity.id
_entity.type
_entity.pdbx_description
1 polymer ?
#
loop_
_entity_poly.entity_id
_entity_poly.type
_entity_poly.pdbx_seq_one_letter_code
_entity_poly.pdbx_strand_id
1 'polypeptide(L)'
;MSLTPEFLRAQTVGIDALVATPFGERPLVYADFTASGRQLAFVEDYLRAVAERYANAHTEDSLTGRTATRLLHEAEASIKRSVGAGPGGKVVSVGAGSTAAIHKLQEFLGIAVPPVTLHALAGWARSSLGDAPFDALVAYIAEHRPVVFVGPYEHHSNEVTWREGVCETVEVDLCPEGGLDLAHLEQLLTDPQWAGRTRIGSFSAASNVTGVTAPVHDVARLLHAHGALAFVDYAAGGPYLPIDMSAGGDADAALDAIFLSPHKFLGGPGSCGLLVFHERIYRSDLAPSVGGGGTVDYVGPAGHDFTADIEARETAGTPGFFQTLRAALALEVKDALGPVEAREHTLVARAFASWTETGRIEVLGPVDPARRVGIVSFNVACPSGKVLHPRFVTVLLNDLFGVQSRAGCSCAGPYGHRLLGITGETAERYRTAVRGGAHGVKPGWCRVGFHVTMDDAEADYLIAAVAFVARHGERFLPLYHFAVESGTWTHRDRPAEAPVADTPGFSLSAALAAPPAVQRPVPVVQRHARYAEALADAHRIADTLTDTPSTGCLDDSLADLQFFAMA
;
A
#
# COMPACT_ATOMS: atom_id res chain seq x y z
N MET A 1 -20.71 1.73 20.27
CA MET A 1 -19.70 2.47 21.07
C MET A 1 -18.92 3.31 20.08
N SER A 2 -18.85 4.63 20.27
CA SER A 2 -18.06 5.48 19.36
C SER A 2 -16.60 5.46 19.83
N LEU A 3 -15.68 5.10 18.94
CA LEU A 3 -14.24 5.19 19.20
C LEU A 3 -13.76 6.62 18.94
N THR A 4 -12.85 7.12 19.76
CA THR A 4 -12.24 8.44 19.54
C THR A 4 -10.78 8.30 19.10
N PRO A 5 -10.24 9.27 18.35
CA PRO A 5 -8.83 9.29 17.97
C PRO A 5 -7.88 9.15 19.17
N GLU A 6 -8.20 9.82 20.30
CA GLU A 6 -7.39 9.78 21.53
C GLU A 6 -7.38 8.38 22.15
N PHE A 7 -8.54 7.70 22.19
CA PHE A 7 -8.63 6.33 22.66
C PHE A 7 -7.78 5.40 21.77
N LEU A 8 -7.94 5.48 20.45
CA LEU A 8 -7.19 4.65 19.50
C LEU A 8 -5.68 4.92 19.59
N ARG A 9 -5.28 6.19 19.74
CA ARG A 9 -3.90 6.55 19.99
C ARG A 9 -3.36 5.87 21.25
N ALA A 10 -4.10 5.94 22.36
CA ALA A 10 -3.68 5.31 23.62
C ALA A 10 -3.61 3.77 23.54
N GLN A 11 -4.38 3.15 22.64
CA GLN A 11 -4.37 1.71 22.39
C GLN A 11 -3.33 1.27 21.36
N THR A 12 -2.66 2.20 20.67
CA THR A 12 -1.65 1.86 19.65
C THR A 12 -0.42 1.24 20.29
N VAL A 13 -0.08 0.02 19.89
CA VAL A 13 1.08 -0.72 20.42
C VAL A 13 2.38 0.02 20.08
N GLY A 14 3.21 0.27 21.09
CA GLY A 14 4.47 1.00 20.95
C GLY A 14 4.31 2.52 20.77
N ILE A 15 3.14 3.08 21.12
CA ILE A 15 2.95 4.52 21.17
C ILE A 15 3.87 5.15 22.23
N ASP A 16 4.40 6.32 21.92
CA ASP A 16 5.30 7.10 22.79
C ASP A 16 6.62 6.37 23.18
N ALA A 17 6.98 5.29 22.46
CA ALA A 17 8.27 4.62 22.64
C ALA A 17 9.43 5.59 22.33
N LEU A 18 10.60 5.31 22.86
CA LEU A 18 11.84 6.00 22.50
C LEU A 18 12.66 5.12 21.56
N VAL A 19 13.40 5.73 20.68
CA VAL A 19 14.37 5.09 19.78
C VAL A 19 15.75 5.69 19.96
N ALA A 20 16.75 4.82 20.08
CA ALA A 20 18.15 5.24 20.15
C ALA A 20 18.63 5.63 18.74
N THR A 21 19.22 6.82 18.64
CA THR A 21 19.75 7.37 17.38
C THR A 21 21.18 7.87 17.58
N PRO A 22 21.94 8.21 16.52
CA PRO A 22 23.25 8.82 16.67
C PRO A 22 23.25 10.13 17.46
N PHE A 23 22.11 10.80 17.54
CA PHE A 23 21.94 12.07 18.26
C PHE A 23 21.26 11.90 19.63
N GLY A 24 21.20 10.69 20.17
CA GLY A 24 20.57 10.36 21.44
C GLY A 24 19.19 9.72 21.28
N GLU A 25 18.48 9.55 22.40
CA GLU A 25 17.12 9.02 22.38
C GLU A 25 16.13 10.02 21.77
N ARG A 26 15.21 9.53 20.91
CA ARG A 26 14.18 10.33 20.27
C ARG A 26 12.79 9.69 20.44
N PRO A 27 11.72 10.50 20.55
CA PRO A 27 10.36 9.96 20.55
C PRO A 27 10.07 9.27 19.21
N LEU A 28 9.53 8.04 19.24
CA LEU A 28 9.10 7.36 18.03
C LEU A 28 7.80 7.99 17.52
N VAL A 29 7.87 8.70 16.38
CA VAL A 29 6.71 9.26 15.68
C VAL A 29 6.49 8.48 14.39
N TYR A 30 5.40 7.72 14.33
CA TYR A 30 5.12 6.87 13.18
C TYR A 30 4.35 7.62 12.09
N ALA A 31 4.98 7.88 10.96
CA ALA A 31 4.43 8.60 9.82
C ALA A 31 4.39 7.78 8.52
N ASP A 32 4.46 6.42 8.60
CA ASP A 32 4.43 5.52 7.44
C ASP A 32 3.17 4.63 7.40
N PHE A 33 2.02 5.16 7.83
CA PHE A 33 0.73 4.47 7.81
C PHE A 33 0.33 3.94 6.43
N THR A 34 0.74 4.60 5.37
CA THR A 34 0.52 4.15 3.99
C THR A 34 1.13 2.78 3.71
N ALA A 35 2.23 2.43 4.39
CA ALA A 35 2.88 1.13 4.22
C ALA A 35 2.26 0.06 5.11
N SER A 36 1.95 0.40 6.36
CA SER A 36 1.28 -0.49 7.31
C SER A 36 0.61 0.33 8.40
N GLY A 37 -0.54 -0.13 8.89
CA GLY A 37 -1.15 0.38 10.12
C GLY A 37 -0.32 0.02 11.35
N ARG A 38 -0.89 0.31 12.53
CA ARG A 38 -0.32 -0.08 13.83
C ARG A 38 -1.28 -1.05 14.54
N GLN A 39 -0.73 -1.97 15.31
CA GLN A 39 -1.54 -2.85 16.16
C GLN A 39 -2.22 -2.06 17.27
N LEU A 40 -3.39 -2.57 17.72
CA LEU A 40 -4.15 -2.03 18.84
C LEU A 40 -4.21 -3.06 19.98
N ALA A 41 -3.88 -2.64 21.19
CA ALA A 41 -3.77 -3.53 22.34
C ALA A 41 -5.04 -4.35 22.60
N PHE A 42 -6.22 -3.71 22.56
CA PHE A 42 -7.48 -4.44 22.79
C PHE A 42 -7.80 -5.46 21.69
N VAL A 43 -7.31 -5.28 20.45
CA VAL A 43 -7.45 -6.26 19.36
C VAL A 43 -6.56 -7.48 19.66
N GLU A 44 -5.31 -7.24 20.10
CA GLU A 44 -4.39 -8.31 20.47
C GLU A 44 -4.92 -9.12 21.66
N ASP A 45 -5.45 -8.45 22.68
CA ASP A 45 -6.04 -9.08 23.87
C ASP A 45 -7.27 -9.91 23.52
N TYR A 46 -8.14 -9.40 22.63
CA TYR A 46 -9.29 -10.15 22.13
C TYR A 46 -8.88 -11.41 21.39
N LEU A 47 -7.92 -11.32 20.45
CA LEU A 47 -7.45 -12.47 19.68
C LEU A 47 -6.78 -13.51 20.59
N ARG A 48 -6.08 -13.08 21.65
CA ARG A 48 -5.52 -13.97 22.66
C ARG A 48 -6.61 -14.71 23.44
N ALA A 49 -7.68 -14.00 23.84
CA ALA A 49 -8.81 -14.62 24.53
C ALA A 49 -9.54 -15.63 23.64
N VAL A 50 -9.69 -15.33 22.34
CA VAL A 50 -10.24 -16.27 21.36
C VAL A 50 -9.37 -17.51 21.22
N ALA A 51 -8.04 -17.34 21.25
CA ALA A 51 -7.08 -18.44 21.09
C ALA A 51 -7.19 -19.51 22.21
N GLU A 52 -7.65 -19.15 23.42
CA GLU A 52 -7.86 -20.10 24.52
C GLU A 52 -8.85 -21.22 24.17
N ARG A 53 -9.75 -21.00 23.24
CA ARG A 53 -10.80 -21.96 22.84
C ARG A 53 -10.81 -22.22 21.33
N TYR A 54 -9.70 -21.91 20.66
CA TYR A 54 -9.56 -22.10 19.22
C TYR A 54 -9.46 -23.59 18.86
N ALA A 55 -10.16 -23.97 17.80
CA ALA A 55 -9.91 -25.19 17.04
C ALA A 55 -10.08 -24.87 15.54
N ASN A 56 -9.75 -25.84 14.68
CA ASN A 56 -9.96 -25.68 13.24
C ASN A 56 -11.44 -25.37 12.95
N ALA A 57 -11.69 -24.33 12.14
CA ALA A 57 -12.99 -24.12 11.49
C ALA A 57 -13.24 -25.29 10.51
N HIS A 58 -14.34 -25.59 10.02
CA HIS A 58 -14.77 -26.76 9.22
C HIS A 58 -15.22 -27.99 10.04
N THR A 59 -15.50 -27.82 11.33
CA THR A 59 -16.16 -28.86 12.11
C THR A 59 -17.19 -28.23 13.04
N GLU A 60 -18.35 -28.86 13.14
CA GLU A 60 -19.43 -28.46 14.05
C GLU A 60 -19.69 -29.48 15.16
N ASP A 61 -18.89 -30.53 15.22
CA ASP A 61 -19.10 -31.64 16.18
C ASP A 61 -18.62 -31.28 17.60
N SER A 62 -17.51 -30.50 17.69
CA SER A 62 -16.96 -30.07 18.97
C SER A 62 -17.35 -28.63 19.33
N LEU A 63 -17.37 -28.29 20.62
CA LEU A 63 -17.63 -26.93 21.10
C LEU A 63 -16.64 -25.92 20.48
N THR A 64 -15.36 -26.27 20.45
CA THR A 64 -14.31 -25.39 19.94
C THR A 64 -14.39 -25.22 18.42
N GLY A 65 -14.70 -26.30 17.68
CA GLY A 65 -14.92 -26.23 16.22
C GLY A 65 -16.14 -25.36 15.87
N ARG A 66 -17.31 -25.59 16.50
CA ARG A 66 -18.49 -24.74 16.30
C ARG A 66 -18.21 -23.27 16.60
N THR A 67 -17.47 -23.00 17.69
CA THR A 67 -17.12 -21.62 18.07
C THR A 67 -16.24 -20.96 17.01
N ALA A 68 -15.22 -21.66 16.52
CA ALA A 68 -14.32 -21.13 15.50
C ALA A 68 -15.07 -20.91 14.16
N THR A 69 -15.87 -21.88 13.72
CA THR A 69 -16.68 -21.76 12.49
C THR A 69 -17.64 -20.56 12.57
N ARG A 70 -18.36 -20.41 13.68
CA ARG A 70 -19.27 -19.29 13.89
C ARG A 70 -18.54 -17.94 13.86
N LEU A 71 -17.42 -17.81 14.57
CA LEU A 71 -16.64 -16.55 14.60
C LEU A 71 -16.06 -16.20 13.22
N LEU A 72 -15.64 -17.19 12.43
CA LEU A 72 -15.19 -16.97 11.06
C LEU A 72 -16.31 -16.40 10.20
N HIS A 73 -17.48 -17.01 10.19
CA HIS A 73 -18.64 -16.53 9.43
C HIS A 73 -19.12 -15.15 9.90
N GLU A 74 -19.08 -14.88 11.23
CA GLU A 74 -19.40 -13.56 11.78
C GLU A 74 -18.41 -12.49 11.26
N ALA A 75 -17.11 -12.82 11.20
CA ALA A 75 -16.08 -11.94 10.66
C ALA A 75 -16.27 -11.67 9.16
N GLU A 76 -16.55 -12.70 8.36
CA GLU A 76 -16.84 -12.56 6.93
C GLU A 76 -18.09 -11.72 6.68
N ALA A 77 -19.16 -11.95 7.46
CA ALA A 77 -20.37 -11.14 7.39
C ALA A 77 -20.10 -9.68 7.80
N SER A 78 -19.24 -9.45 8.80
CA SER A 78 -18.84 -8.11 9.22
C SER A 78 -18.05 -7.39 8.11
N ILE A 79 -17.10 -8.06 7.47
CA ILE A 79 -16.35 -7.51 6.32
C ILE A 79 -17.33 -7.08 5.22
N LYS A 80 -18.25 -7.96 4.82
CA LYS A 80 -19.24 -7.66 3.76
C LYS A 80 -20.12 -6.44 4.11
N ARG A 81 -20.51 -6.29 5.38
CA ARG A 81 -21.28 -5.12 5.84
C ARG A 81 -20.45 -3.85 5.79
N SER A 82 -19.22 -3.88 6.30
CA SER A 82 -18.33 -2.71 6.35
C SER A 82 -17.99 -2.13 4.98
N VAL A 83 -18.05 -2.96 3.92
CA VAL A 83 -17.76 -2.52 2.55
C VAL A 83 -19.02 -2.36 1.69
N GLY A 84 -20.21 -2.47 2.25
CA GLY A 84 -21.47 -2.34 1.50
C GLY A 84 -21.61 -3.35 0.36
N ALA A 85 -21.15 -4.61 0.54
CA ALA A 85 -21.09 -5.61 -0.54
C ALA A 85 -22.46 -6.05 -1.09
N GLY A 86 -23.53 -5.81 -0.33
CA GLY A 86 -24.89 -6.18 -0.72
C GLY A 86 -25.17 -7.70 -0.72
N PRO A 87 -26.37 -8.13 -1.14
CA PRO A 87 -26.79 -9.54 -1.04
C PRO A 87 -25.96 -10.50 -1.91
N GLY A 88 -25.50 -10.05 -3.09
CA GLY A 88 -24.65 -10.84 -4.01
C GLY A 88 -23.17 -10.75 -3.71
N GLY A 89 -22.77 -10.05 -2.63
CA GLY A 89 -21.38 -9.86 -2.24
C GLY A 89 -20.77 -11.13 -1.67
N LYS A 90 -19.56 -11.45 -2.15
CA LYS A 90 -18.73 -12.57 -1.68
C LYS A 90 -17.41 -12.04 -1.17
N VAL A 91 -16.84 -12.67 -0.13
CA VAL A 91 -15.53 -12.36 0.40
C VAL A 91 -14.63 -13.58 0.39
N VAL A 92 -13.41 -13.41 -0.10
CA VAL A 92 -12.37 -14.45 -0.04
C VAL A 92 -11.16 -13.87 0.66
N SER A 93 -10.79 -14.49 1.78
CA SER A 93 -9.56 -14.19 2.50
C SER A 93 -8.38 -14.81 1.76
N VAL A 94 -7.38 -14.00 1.43
CA VAL A 94 -6.23 -14.40 0.63
C VAL A 94 -4.91 -14.06 1.36
N GLY A 95 -3.78 -14.48 0.83
CA GLY A 95 -2.44 -14.28 1.40
C GLY A 95 -2.15 -12.84 1.85
N ALA A 96 -1.24 -12.14 1.17
CA ALA A 96 -0.76 -10.82 1.59
C ALA A 96 -1.42 -9.68 0.83
N GLY A 97 -2.33 -8.95 1.49
CA GLY A 97 -2.91 -7.70 1.02
C GLY A 97 -3.59 -7.76 -0.35
N SER A 98 -3.81 -6.58 -0.95
CA SER A 98 -4.46 -6.45 -2.27
C SER A 98 -3.73 -7.18 -3.40
N THR A 99 -2.41 -7.37 -3.33
CA THR A 99 -1.67 -8.12 -4.36
C THR A 99 -2.22 -9.53 -4.53
N ALA A 100 -2.44 -10.24 -3.41
CA ALA A 100 -3.03 -11.58 -3.45
C ALA A 100 -4.51 -11.54 -3.87
N ALA A 101 -5.24 -10.49 -3.50
CA ALA A 101 -6.63 -10.30 -3.87
C ALA A 101 -6.81 -10.07 -5.38
N ILE A 102 -5.97 -9.21 -5.97
CA ILE A 102 -5.95 -8.97 -7.41
C ILE A 102 -5.61 -10.25 -8.16
N HIS A 103 -4.56 -10.94 -7.73
CA HIS A 103 -4.14 -12.21 -8.36
C HIS A 103 -5.25 -13.26 -8.30
N LYS A 104 -5.92 -13.40 -7.15
CA LYS A 104 -7.06 -14.32 -6.96
C LYS A 104 -8.21 -14.03 -7.92
N LEU A 105 -8.55 -12.73 -8.08
CA LEU A 105 -9.55 -12.33 -9.06
C LEU A 105 -9.11 -12.68 -10.49
N GLN A 106 -7.87 -12.42 -10.83
CA GLN A 106 -7.31 -12.74 -12.15
C GLN A 106 -7.29 -14.24 -12.44
N GLU A 107 -7.11 -15.10 -11.42
CA GLU A 107 -7.18 -16.56 -11.56
C GLU A 107 -8.56 -17.00 -12.03
N PHE A 108 -9.64 -16.62 -11.33
CA PHE A 108 -10.97 -17.09 -11.74
C PHE A 108 -11.58 -16.30 -12.91
N LEU A 109 -11.00 -15.17 -13.31
CA LEU A 109 -11.29 -14.54 -14.60
C LEU A 109 -10.51 -15.15 -15.77
N GLY A 110 -9.59 -16.09 -15.51
CA GLY A 110 -8.75 -16.72 -16.52
C GLY A 110 -7.67 -15.80 -17.10
N ILE A 111 -7.31 -14.73 -16.39
CA ILE A 111 -6.28 -13.77 -16.81
C ILE A 111 -4.91 -14.15 -16.25
N ALA A 112 -4.84 -14.59 -14.99
CA ALA A 112 -3.59 -15.09 -14.41
C ALA A 112 -3.36 -16.55 -14.82
N VAL A 113 -2.37 -16.78 -15.65
CA VAL A 113 -1.94 -18.13 -16.06
C VAL A 113 -0.43 -18.24 -15.79
N PRO A 114 0.03 -19.31 -15.11
CA PRO A 114 1.46 -19.48 -14.84
C PRO A 114 2.29 -19.41 -16.13
N PRO A 115 3.37 -18.62 -16.20
CA PRO A 115 4.18 -18.46 -17.42
C PRO A 115 4.72 -19.79 -17.97
N VAL A 116 5.05 -20.74 -17.08
CA VAL A 116 5.50 -22.08 -17.48
C VAL A 116 4.40 -22.86 -18.20
N THR A 117 3.13 -22.69 -17.80
CA THR A 117 1.97 -23.31 -18.45
C THR A 117 1.75 -22.72 -19.85
N LEU A 118 1.78 -21.39 -19.98
CA LEU A 118 1.67 -20.72 -21.28
C LEU A 118 2.80 -21.17 -22.23
N HIS A 119 4.03 -21.24 -21.74
CA HIS A 119 5.18 -21.70 -22.53
C HIS A 119 4.99 -23.14 -23.01
N ALA A 120 4.56 -24.05 -22.13
CA ALA A 120 4.34 -25.45 -22.48
C ALA A 120 3.20 -25.60 -23.52
N LEU A 121 2.05 -24.94 -23.30
CA LEU A 121 0.93 -24.94 -24.23
C LEU A 121 1.31 -24.38 -25.60
N ALA A 122 2.05 -23.27 -25.63
CA ALA A 122 2.54 -22.69 -26.87
C ALA A 122 3.48 -23.66 -27.63
N GLY A 123 4.39 -24.34 -26.93
CA GLY A 123 5.30 -25.33 -27.51
C GLY A 123 4.54 -26.53 -28.10
N TRP A 124 3.54 -27.07 -27.37
CA TRP A 124 2.73 -28.17 -27.88
C TRP A 124 1.86 -27.76 -29.07
N ALA A 125 1.24 -26.59 -29.02
CA ALA A 125 0.42 -26.06 -30.11
C ALA A 125 1.27 -25.84 -31.37
N ARG A 126 2.44 -25.19 -31.25
CA ARG A 126 3.37 -24.96 -32.39
C ARG A 126 3.84 -26.28 -32.99
N SER A 127 4.19 -27.27 -32.15
CA SER A 127 4.64 -28.59 -32.60
C SER A 127 3.53 -29.37 -33.32
N SER A 128 2.27 -29.20 -32.90
CA SER A 128 1.11 -29.91 -33.48
C SER A 128 0.57 -29.25 -34.75
N LEU A 129 0.50 -27.91 -34.74
CA LEU A 129 -0.13 -27.13 -35.82
C LEU A 129 0.84 -26.72 -36.92
N GLY A 130 2.15 -26.61 -36.62
CA GLY A 130 3.16 -25.95 -37.44
C GLY A 130 3.15 -24.42 -37.25
N ASP A 131 4.19 -23.73 -37.76
CA ASP A 131 4.43 -22.31 -37.49
C ASP A 131 3.32 -21.41 -37.97
N ALA A 132 2.87 -21.47 -39.22
CA ALA A 132 1.91 -20.53 -39.78
C ALA A 132 0.52 -20.61 -39.11
N PRO A 133 -0.09 -21.80 -38.87
CA PRO A 133 -1.35 -21.86 -38.10
C PRO A 133 -1.18 -21.45 -36.64
N PHE A 134 -0.02 -21.74 -36.02
CA PHE A 134 0.26 -21.31 -34.66
C PHE A 134 0.34 -19.78 -34.57
N ASP A 135 1.05 -19.11 -35.48
CA ASP A 135 1.16 -17.66 -35.50
C ASP A 135 -0.21 -16.99 -35.76
N ALA A 136 -1.05 -17.60 -36.61
CA ALA A 136 -2.44 -17.15 -36.78
C ALA A 136 -3.29 -17.30 -35.50
N LEU A 137 -3.11 -18.39 -34.73
CA LEU A 137 -3.77 -18.57 -33.43
C LEU A 137 -3.30 -17.51 -32.42
N VAL A 138 -2.00 -17.21 -32.35
CA VAL A 138 -1.47 -16.18 -31.46
C VAL A 138 -2.03 -14.81 -31.81
N ALA A 139 -2.10 -14.46 -33.11
CA ALA A 139 -2.70 -13.23 -33.58
C ALA A 139 -4.19 -13.15 -33.19
N TYR A 140 -4.94 -14.23 -33.41
CA TYR A 140 -6.35 -14.30 -33.01
C TYR A 140 -6.55 -14.09 -31.50
N ILE A 141 -5.72 -14.74 -30.65
CA ILE A 141 -5.78 -14.54 -29.20
C ILE A 141 -5.47 -13.08 -28.85
N ALA A 142 -4.47 -12.46 -29.47
CA ALA A 142 -4.11 -11.07 -29.23
C ALA A 142 -5.26 -10.09 -29.55
N GLU A 143 -6.03 -10.37 -30.61
CA GLU A 143 -7.17 -9.56 -31.00
C GLU A 143 -8.42 -9.75 -30.10
N HIS A 144 -8.53 -10.91 -29.41
CA HIS A 144 -9.76 -11.27 -28.68
C HIS A 144 -9.59 -11.33 -27.15
N ARG A 145 -8.33 -11.29 -26.66
CA ARG A 145 -8.06 -11.25 -25.20
C ARG A 145 -8.73 -10.05 -24.55
N PRO A 146 -9.10 -10.13 -23.25
CA PRO A 146 -9.65 -8.99 -22.51
C PRO A 146 -8.77 -7.75 -22.60
N VAL A 147 -9.36 -6.57 -22.53
CA VAL A 147 -8.64 -5.30 -22.32
C VAL A 147 -8.91 -4.78 -20.93
N VAL A 148 -7.84 -4.36 -20.23
CA VAL A 148 -7.91 -3.83 -18.87
C VAL A 148 -7.40 -2.39 -18.89
N PHE A 149 -8.29 -1.46 -18.54
CA PHE A 149 -7.96 -0.06 -18.34
C PHE A 149 -7.50 0.14 -16.90
N VAL A 150 -6.31 0.72 -16.74
CA VAL A 150 -5.70 1.01 -15.42
C VAL A 150 -5.47 2.49 -15.24
N GLY A 151 -5.44 2.95 -14.00
CA GLY A 151 -5.21 4.36 -13.70
C GLY A 151 -3.75 4.79 -13.89
N PRO A 152 -3.50 6.11 -13.92
CA PRO A 152 -2.15 6.65 -14.14
C PRO A 152 -1.26 6.58 -12.90
N TYR A 153 -1.79 6.26 -11.73
CA TYR A 153 -1.09 6.22 -10.45
C TYR A 153 -1.25 4.89 -9.71
N GLU A 154 -1.38 3.80 -10.47
CA GLU A 154 -1.55 2.48 -9.88
C GLU A 154 -0.31 2.01 -9.12
N HIS A 155 -0.56 1.27 -8.03
CA HIS A 155 0.49 0.47 -7.43
C HIS A 155 0.88 -0.68 -8.36
N HIS A 156 2.15 -1.11 -8.37
CA HIS A 156 2.62 -2.22 -9.20
C HIS A 156 1.74 -3.48 -9.12
N SER A 157 1.09 -3.72 -7.99
CA SER A 157 0.17 -4.86 -7.83
C SER A 157 -1.08 -4.75 -8.71
N ASN A 158 -1.54 -3.52 -8.98
CA ASN A 158 -2.70 -3.26 -9.85
C ASN A 158 -2.31 -2.79 -11.25
N GLU A 159 -1.06 -2.98 -11.64
CA GLU A 159 -0.53 -2.65 -12.95
C GLU A 159 0.25 -3.81 -13.55
N VAL A 160 1.35 -4.22 -12.91
CA VAL A 160 2.27 -5.26 -13.44
C VAL A 160 1.56 -6.61 -13.56
N THR A 161 0.68 -6.95 -12.62
CA THR A 161 -0.07 -8.22 -12.67
C THR A 161 -0.99 -8.31 -13.90
N TRP A 162 -1.58 -7.19 -14.33
CA TRP A 162 -2.38 -7.13 -15.57
C TRP A 162 -1.49 -7.21 -16.80
N ARG A 163 -0.35 -6.51 -16.82
CA ARG A 163 0.62 -6.56 -17.93
C ARG A 163 1.18 -7.97 -18.17
N GLU A 164 1.36 -8.75 -17.11
CA GLU A 164 1.83 -10.14 -17.18
C GLU A 164 0.69 -11.16 -17.39
N GLY A 165 -0.57 -10.71 -17.37
CA GLY A 165 -1.75 -11.53 -17.57
C GLY A 165 -2.09 -11.76 -19.06
N VAL A 166 -3.01 -12.70 -19.30
CA VAL A 166 -3.57 -12.94 -20.65
C VAL A 166 -4.63 -11.87 -20.95
N CYS A 167 -4.22 -10.62 -21.00
CA CYS A 167 -5.03 -9.46 -21.35
C CYS A 167 -4.18 -8.39 -22.05
N GLU A 168 -4.80 -7.34 -22.49
CA GLU A 168 -4.13 -6.12 -22.93
C GLU A 168 -4.35 -5.02 -21.91
N THR A 169 -3.28 -4.35 -21.47
CA THR A 169 -3.36 -3.31 -20.45
C THR A 169 -3.20 -1.95 -21.10
N VAL A 170 -4.17 -1.06 -20.85
CA VAL A 170 -4.20 0.31 -21.38
C VAL A 170 -4.26 1.28 -20.22
N GLU A 171 -3.31 2.21 -20.17
CA GLU A 171 -3.26 3.24 -19.13
C GLU A 171 -4.14 4.44 -19.50
N VAL A 172 -4.96 4.90 -18.55
CA VAL A 172 -5.73 6.14 -18.64
C VAL A 172 -4.87 7.29 -18.17
N ASP A 173 -4.94 8.44 -18.84
CA ASP A 173 -4.12 9.60 -18.52
C ASP A 173 -4.57 10.34 -17.26
N LEU A 174 -3.70 11.25 -16.80
CA LEU A 174 -4.04 12.26 -15.79
C LEU A 174 -4.81 13.42 -16.43
N CYS A 175 -5.87 13.88 -15.78
CA CYS A 175 -6.44 15.18 -16.09
C CYS A 175 -5.47 16.33 -15.71
N PRO A 176 -5.66 17.55 -16.23
CA PRO A 176 -4.79 18.69 -15.92
C PRO A 176 -4.64 18.98 -14.42
N GLU A 177 -5.64 18.63 -13.64
CA GLU A 177 -5.64 18.81 -12.19
C GLU A 177 -4.94 17.65 -11.44
N GLY A 178 -4.35 16.69 -12.15
CA GLY A 178 -3.56 15.59 -11.58
C GLY A 178 -4.37 14.42 -11.01
N GLY A 179 -5.67 14.34 -11.31
CA GLY A 179 -6.53 13.18 -11.04
C GLY A 179 -6.66 12.25 -12.24
N LEU A 180 -7.54 11.25 -12.15
CA LEU A 180 -7.90 10.37 -13.25
C LEU A 180 -8.69 11.16 -14.33
N ASP A 181 -8.31 11.03 -15.60
CA ASP A 181 -9.01 11.67 -16.71
C ASP A 181 -10.20 10.80 -17.19
N LEU A 182 -11.41 11.16 -16.73
CA LEU A 182 -12.64 10.47 -17.13
C LEU A 182 -12.98 10.65 -18.60
N ALA A 183 -12.62 11.79 -19.20
CA ALA A 183 -12.88 12.03 -20.63
C ALA A 183 -11.98 11.13 -21.50
N HIS A 184 -10.72 10.95 -21.12
CA HIS A 184 -9.83 9.99 -21.78
C HIS A 184 -10.31 8.54 -21.57
N LEU A 185 -10.78 8.18 -20.38
CA LEU A 185 -11.39 6.86 -20.15
C LEU A 185 -12.59 6.63 -21.08
N GLU A 186 -13.49 7.60 -21.22
CA GLU A 186 -14.65 7.50 -22.11
C GLU A 186 -14.22 7.35 -23.58
N GLN A 187 -13.23 8.13 -24.02
CA GLN A 187 -12.65 7.99 -25.35
C GLN A 187 -12.11 6.58 -25.58
N LEU A 188 -11.35 6.03 -24.64
CA LEU A 188 -10.83 4.67 -24.73
C LEU A 188 -11.94 3.62 -24.77
N LEU A 189 -12.98 3.75 -23.94
CA LEU A 189 -14.12 2.82 -23.89
C LEU A 189 -14.94 2.79 -25.18
N THR A 190 -14.96 3.89 -25.93
CA THR A 190 -15.67 4.03 -27.20
C THR A 190 -14.84 3.65 -28.41
N ASP A 191 -13.54 3.37 -28.26
CA ASP A 191 -12.65 3.03 -29.37
C ASP A 191 -13.08 1.70 -30.03
N PRO A 192 -13.36 1.70 -31.37
CA PRO A 192 -13.76 0.52 -32.10
C PRO A 192 -12.78 -0.67 -32.01
N GLN A 193 -11.51 -0.43 -31.73
CA GLN A 193 -10.51 -1.49 -31.60
C GLN A 193 -10.84 -2.50 -30.47
N TRP A 194 -11.64 -2.10 -29.48
CA TRP A 194 -12.06 -2.95 -28.36
C TRP A 194 -13.42 -3.63 -28.57
N ALA A 195 -14.03 -3.47 -29.75
CA ALA A 195 -15.35 -4.04 -30.01
C ALA A 195 -15.34 -5.56 -29.88
N GLY A 196 -16.33 -6.09 -29.17
CA GLY A 196 -16.47 -7.55 -28.93
C GLY A 196 -15.52 -8.14 -27.88
N ARG A 197 -14.60 -7.38 -27.33
CA ARG A 197 -13.68 -7.81 -26.27
C ARG A 197 -14.31 -7.57 -24.89
N THR A 198 -13.97 -8.43 -23.93
CA THR A 198 -14.26 -8.15 -22.52
C THR A 198 -13.46 -6.93 -22.06
N ARG A 199 -14.14 -5.95 -21.49
CA ARG A 199 -13.54 -4.70 -21.01
C ARG A 199 -13.62 -4.64 -19.49
N ILE A 200 -12.51 -4.26 -18.85
CA ILE A 200 -12.34 -4.20 -17.40
C ILE A 200 -11.68 -2.86 -17.07
N GLY A 201 -12.20 -2.15 -16.08
CA GLY A 201 -11.47 -1.07 -15.42
C GLY A 201 -10.95 -1.53 -14.07
N SER A 202 -9.66 -1.29 -13.76
CA SER A 202 -9.06 -1.60 -12.46
C SER A 202 -8.30 -0.37 -11.96
N PHE A 203 -8.87 0.34 -10.98
CA PHE A 203 -8.40 1.66 -10.56
C PHE A 203 -8.16 1.73 -9.06
N SER A 204 -7.11 2.45 -8.65
CA SER A 204 -6.87 2.76 -7.24
C SER A 204 -7.84 3.84 -6.73
N ALA A 205 -8.47 3.60 -5.58
CA ALA A 205 -9.33 4.60 -4.92
C ALA A 205 -8.54 5.85 -4.47
N ALA A 206 -7.26 5.68 -4.15
CA ALA A 206 -6.35 6.78 -3.88
C ALA A 206 -4.91 6.38 -4.22
N SER A 207 -4.11 7.33 -4.68
CA SER A 207 -2.69 7.14 -4.93
C SER A 207 -1.92 6.90 -3.63
N ASN A 208 -1.13 5.84 -3.58
CA ASN A 208 -0.21 5.58 -2.47
C ASN A 208 1.03 6.50 -2.47
N VAL A 209 1.16 7.37 -3.47
CA VAL A 209 2.24 8.36 -3.60
C VAL A 209 1.76 9.73 -3.18
N THR A 210 0.79 10.27 -3.91
CA THR A 210 0.33 11.65 -3.71
C THR A 210 -0.90 11.76 -2.82
N GLY A 211 -1.57 10.64 -2.54
CA GLY A 211 -2.81 10.64 -1.80
C GLY A 211 -4.03 11.11 -2.63
N VAL A 212 -3.84 11.53 -3.87
CA VAL A 212 -4.96 11.96 -4.73
C VAL A 212 -6.03 10.87 -4.83
N THR A 213 -7.30 11.25 -4.70
CA THR A 213 -8.44 10.34 -4.70
C THR A 213 -9.07 10.22 -6.09
N ALA A 214 -9.64 9.05 -6.38
CA ALA A 214 -10.41 8.80 -7.60
C ALA A 214 -11.92 8.84 -7.30
N PRO A 215 -12.76 9.34 -8.23
CA PRO A 215 -14.21 9.31 -8.11
C PRO A 215 -14.74 7.92 -8.50
N VAL A 216 -14.52 6.91 -7.65
CA VAL A 216 -14.69 5.48 -7.96
C VAL A 216 -16.09 5.12 -8.49
N HIS A 217 -17.15 5.76 -7.97
CA HIS A 217 -18.52 5.51 -8.41
C HIS A 217 -18.84 6.14 -9.76
N ASP A 218 -18.25 7.30 -10.08
CA ASP A 218 -18.37 7.90 -11.43
C ASP A 218 -17.61 7.07 -12.46
N VAL A 219 -16.42 6.55 -12.07
CA VAL A 219 -15.65 5.59 -12.89
C VAL A 219 -16.49 4.33 -13.15
N ALA A 220 -17.11 3.74 -12.12
CA ALA A 220 -17.94 2.55 -12.27
C ALA A 220 -19.14 2.80 -13.18
N ARG A 221 -19.83 3.94 -13.02
CA ARG A 221 -20.95 4.32 -13.87
C ARG A 221 -20.54 4.45 -15.34
N LEU A 222 -19.40 5.06 -15.59
CA LEU A 222 -18.86 5.19 -16.94
C LEU A 222 -18.50 3.83 -17.54
N LEU A 223 -17.83 2.95 -16.79
CA LEU A 223 -17.50 1.60 -17.21
C LEU A 223 -18.75 0.77 -17.53
N HIS A 224 -19.76 0.77 -16.66
CA HIS A 224 -21.00 0.01 -16.85
C HIS A 224 -21.81 0.54 -18.04
N ALA A 225 -21.85 1.86 -18.27
CA ALA A 225 -22.49 2.46 -19.45
C ALA A 225 -21.92 1.90 -20.77
N HIS A 226 -20.67 1.45 -20.75
CA HIS A 226 -20.00 0.81 -21.90
C HIS A 226 -19.86 -0.72 -21.76
N GLY A 227 -20.56 -1.35 -20.81
CA GLY A 227 -20.54 -2.81 -20.60
C GLY A 227 -19.20 -3.36 -20.13
N ALA A 228 -18.41 -2.55 -19.44
CA ALA A 228 -17.14 -2.92 -18.82
C ALA A 228 -17.34 -3.22 -17.32
N LEU A 229 -16.48 -4.07 -16.72
CA LEU A 229 -16.45 -4.36 -15.29
C LEU A 229 -15.66 -3.28 -14.53
N ALA A 230 -16.09 -2.99 -13.29
CA ALA A 230 -15.50 -1.97 -12.42
C ALA A 230 -14.82 -2.58 -11.19
N PHE A 231 -13.48 -2.59 -11.15
CA PHE A 231 -12.68 -3.06 -10.03
C PHE A 231 -11.93 -1.90 -9.37
N VAL A 232 -11.84 -1.92 -8.02
CA VAL A 232 -11.20 -0.84 -7.27
C VAL A 232 -10.21 -1.37 -6.24
N ASP A 233 -8.96 -0.89 -6.31
CA ASP A 233 -7.94 -1.13 -5.29
C ASP A 233 -8.02 -0.08 -4.17
N TYR A 234 -8.50 -0.51 -3.02
CA TYR A 234 -8.59 0.27 -1.80
C TYR A 234 -7.35 0.14 -0.89
N ALA A 235 -6.26 -0.45 -1.36
CA ALA A 235 -5.08 -0.66 -0.50
C ALA A 235 -4.55 0.62 0.14
N ALA A 236 -4.49 1.72 -0.60
CA ALA A 236 -4.01 3.00 -0.07
C ALA A 236 -5.16 3.86 0.50
N GLY A 237 -6.31 3.88 -0.17
CA GLY A 237 -7.46 4.69 0.22
C GLY A 237 -8.32 4.09 1.33
N GLY A 238 -8.36 2.76 1.44
CA GLY A 238 -9.29 2.06 2.32
C GLY A 238 -9.27 2.46 3.79
N PRO A 239 -8.12 2.73 4.43
CA PRO A 239 -8.09 3.21 5.81
C PRO A 239 -8.77 4.57 6.01
N TYR A 240 -8.92 5.38 4.97
CA TYR A 240 -9.30 6.79 5.02
C TYR A 240 -10.67 7.08 4.42
N LEU A 241 -10.93 6.50 3.24
CA LEU A 241 -12.14 6.77 2.45
C LEU A 241 -13.30 5.84 2.84
N PRO A 242 -14.56 6.28 2.72
CA PRO A 242 -15.69 5.38 2.80
C PRO A 242 -15.59 4.30 1.70
N ILE A 243 -16.04 3.08 2.02
CA ILE A 243 -16.10 1.97 1.09
C ILE A 243 -17.56 1.53 1.00
N ASP A 244 -18.16 1.65 -0.16
CA ASP A 244 -19.53 1.19 -0.42
C ASP A 244 -19.59 0.57 -1.82
N MET A 245 -19.52 -0.75 -1.90
CA MET A 245 -19.60 -1.46 -3.17
C MET A 245 -20.96 -1.29 -3.85
N SER A 246 -22.02 -1.07 -3.08
CA SER A 246 -23.38 -0.94 -3.60
C SER A 246 -23.75 0.45 -4.10
N ALA A 247 -22.88 1.44 -3.88
CA ALA A 247 -23.13 2.85 -4.22
C ALA A 247 -24.49 3.37 -3.69
N GLY A 248 -24.86 2.99 -2.47
CA GLY A 248 -26.15 3.35 -1.89
C GLY A 248 -27.35 2.70 -2.59
N GLY A 249 -27.12 1.65 -3.38
CA GLY A 249 -28.14 0.94 -4.17
C GLY A 249 -28.23 1.38 -5.64
N ASP A 250 -27.35 2.27 -6.10
CA ASP A 250 -27.24 2.63 -7.52
C ASP A 250 -26.46 1.54 -8.27
N ALA A 251 -27.18 0.67 -8.98
CA ALA A 251 -26.61 -0.45 -9.70
C ALA A 251 -25.62 -0.05 -10.79
N ASP A 252 -25.79 1.13 -11.39
CA ASP A 252 -24.92 1.61 -12.45
C ASP A 252 -23.56 2.10 -11.90
N ALA A 253 -23.52 2.49 -10.62
CA ALA A 253 -22.32 2.95 -9.94
C ALA A 253 -21.72 1.91 -8.97
N ALA A 254 -22.34 0.71 -8.85
CA ALA A 254 -21.89 -0.35 -7.96
C ALA A 254 -20.55 -0.94 -8.44
N LEU A 255 -19.69 -1.34 -7.49
CA LEU A 255 -18.39 -1.94 -7.80
C LEU A 255 -18.53 -3.45 -7.97
N ASP A 256 -17.90 -4.02 -9.01
CA ASP A 256 -17.90 -5.46 -9.26
C ASP A 256 -16.94 -6.22 -8.35
N ALA A 257 -15.80 -5.62 -8.05
CA ALA A 257 -14.84 -6.15 -7.09
C ALA A 257 -14.02 -5.03 -6.43
N ILE A 258 -13.59 -5.29 -5.19
CA ILE A 258 -12.62 -4.45 -4.49
C ILE A 258 -11.50 -5.28 -3.89
N PHE A 259 -10.34 -4.68 -3.78
CA PHE A 259 -9.14 -5.27 -3.20
C PHE A 259 -8.73 -4.50 -1.95
N LEU A 260 -8.49 -5.21 -0.85
CA LEU A 260 -8.17 -4.60 0.44
C LEU A 260 -6.86 -5.16 1.02
N SER A 261 -6.12 -4.26 1.65
CA SER A 261 -4.94 -4.57 2.47
C SER A 261 -5.22 -4.21 3.94
N PRO A 262 -5.96 -5.03 4.69
CA PRO A 262 -6.35 -4.68 6.06
C PRO A 262 -5.16 -4.43 6.99
N HIS A 263 -3.96 -4.95 6.68
CA HIS A 263 -2.74 -4.64 7.42
C HIS A 263 -2.37 -3.14 7.43
N LYS A 264 -2.95 -2.32 6.54
CA LYS A 264 -2.76 -0.86 6.51
C LYS A 264 -3.72 -0.09 7.42
N PHE A 265 -4.78 -0.74 7.89
CA PHE A 265 -5.71 -0.17 8.85
C PHE A 265 -5.17 -0.26 10.29
N LEU A 266 -5.68 0.57 11.19
CA LEU A 266 -5.41 0.41 12.62
C LEU A 266 -5.94 -0.94 13.12
N GLY A 267 -5.14 -1.63 13.93
CA GLY A 267 -5.42 -2.98 14.40
C GLY A 267 -5.16 -4.07 13.36
N GLY A 268 -4.86 -3.70 12.11
CA GLY A 268 -4.76 -4.62 10.99
C GLY A 268 -3.44 -5.38 10.75
N PRO A 269 -2.24 -4.93 11.23
CA PRO A 269 -1.01 -5.68 11.00
C PRO A 269 -1.11 -7.15 11.41
N GLY A 270 -0.78 -8.08 10.50
CA GLY A 270 -0.95 -9.53 10.69
C GLY A 270 -2.27 -10.08 10.11
N SER A 271 -3.12 -9.26 9.46
CA SER A 271 -4.32 -9.70 8.73
C SER A 271 -3.97 -10.35 7.39
N CYS A 272 -4.94 -11.07 6.82
CA CYS A 272 -4.94 -11.48 5.43
C CYS A 272 -5.25 -10.31 4.49
N GLY A 273 -5.06 -10.51 3.17
CA GLY A 273 -5.68 -9.71 2.14
C GLY A 273 -7.14 -10.09 1.95
N LEU A 274 -7.96 -9.19 1.43
CA LEU A 274 -9.37 -9.47 1.16
C LEU A 274 -9.69 -9.12 -0.30
N LEU A 275 -10.29 -10.10 -0.99
CA LEU A 275 -11.02 -9.91 -2.23
C LEU A 275 -12.51 -9.90 -1.88
N VAL A 276 -13.20 -8.79 -2.15
CA VAL A 276 -14.67 -8.74 -2.07
C VAL A 276 -15.21 -8.46 -3.47
N PHE A 277 -16.17 -9.28 -3.92
CA PHE A 277 -16.68 -9.19 -5.27
C PHE A 277 -18.15 -9.57 -5.34
N HIS A 278 -18.84 -9.15 -6.40
CA HIS A 278 -20.23 -9.54 -6.66
C HIS A 278 -20.27 -10.86 -7.42
N GLU A 279 -21.13 -11.80 -6.99
CA GLU A 279 -21.23 -13.16 -7.58
C GLU A 279 -21.51 -13.18 -9.07
N ARG A 280 -22.05 -12.10 -9.66
CA ARG A 280 -22.34 -11.97 -11.11
C ARG A 280 -21.10 -12.14 -12.00
N ILE A 281 -19.90 -11.89 -11.48
CA ILE A 281 -18.65 -12.02 -12.24
C ILE A 281 -17.99 -13.39 -12.11
N TYR A 282 -18.57 -14.29 -11.28
CA TYR A 282 -18.01 -15.61 -11.01
C TYR A 282 -18.62 -16.70 -11.89
N ARG A 283 -17.80 -17.60 -12.43
CA ARG A 283 -18.17 -18.72 -13.27
C ARG A 283 -18.31 -20.00 -12.44
N SER A 284 -19.51 -20.22 -11.83
CA SER A 284 -19.78 -21.41 -11.02
C SER A 284 -19.82 -22.71 -11.82
N ASP A 285 -19.90 -22.63 -13.16
CA ASP A 285 -19.87 -23.76 -14.08
C ASP A 285 -18.46 -24.30 -14.34
N LEU A 286 -17.41 -23.58 -13.92
CA LEU A 286 -16.02 -24.00 -14.01
C LEU A 286 -15.51 -24.51 -12.65
N ALA A 287 -14.41 -25.24 -12.63
CA ALA A 287 -13.70 -25.59 -11.40
C ALA A 287 -13.22 -24.31 -10.69
N PRO A 288 -13.05 -24.33 -9.36
CA PRO A 288 -12.42 -23.21 -8.65
C PRO A 288 -10.97 -23.00 -9.11
N SER A 289 -10.41 -21.83 -8.85
CA SER A 289 -9.02 -21.52 -9.20
C SER A 289 -8.01 -22.50 -8.55
N VAL A 290 -8.34 -23.02 -7.36
CA VAL A 290 -7.56 -24.05 -6.66
C VAL A 290 -8.50 -25.09 -6.06
N GLY A 291 -8.39 -26.35 -6.50
CA GLY A 291 -9.10 -27.48 -5.87
C GLY A 291 -8.34 -27.99 -4.65
N GLY A 292 -9.05 -28.32 -3.57
CA GLY A 292 -8.44 -28.83 -2.35
C GLY A 292 -9.43 -29.12 -1.22
N GLY A 293 -8.93 -29.40 -0.02
CA GLY A 293 -9.78 -29.57 1.14
C GLY A 293 -10.62 -28.32 1.40
N GLY A 294 -11.88 -28.49 1.77
CA GLY A 294 -12.85 -27.41 2.00
C GLY A 294 -13.58 -26.93 0.74
N THR A 295 -13.08 -27.25 -0.46
CA THR A 295 -13.71 -26.80 -1.73
C THR A 295 -14.64 -27.84 -2.37
N VAL A 296 -14.73 -29.02 -1.79
CA VAL A 296 -15.42 -30.19 -2.34
C VAL A 296 -16.46 -30.72 -1.36
N ASP A 297 -17.63 -31.11 -1.89
CA ASP A 297 -18.67 -31.82 -1.13
C ASP A 297 -18.45 -33.35 -1.15
N TYR A 298 -17.84 -33.85 -2.24
CA TYR A 298 -17.55 -35.28 -2.39
C TYR A 298 -16.28 -35.52 -3.21
N VAL A 299 -15.50 -36.51 -2.82
CA VAL A 299 -14.33 -36.99 -3.58
C VAL A 299 -14.34 -38.52 -3.57
N GLY A 300 -14.34 -39.14 -4.76
CA GLY A 300 -14.27 -40.58 -4.96
C GLY A 300 -13.22 -41.01 -5.98
N PRO A 301 -13.00 -42.32 -6.17
CA PRO A 301 -12.00 -42.80 -7.11
C PRO A 301 -12.22 -42.38 -8.58
N ALA A 302 -13.49 -42.12 -8.95
CA ALA A 302 -13.86 -41.78 -10.33
C ALA A 302 -14.10 -40.28 -10.57
N GLY A 303 -14.14 -39.46 -9.53
CA GLY A 303 -14.42 -38.03 -9.67
C GLY A 303 -14.61 -37.32 -8.34
N HIS A 304 -14.91 -36.02 -8.42
CA HIS A 304 -15.21 -35.18 -7.29
C HIS A 304 -16.23 -34.11 -7.67
N ASP A 305 -16.96 -33.62 -6.66
CA ASP A 305 -17.94 -32.55 -6.79
C ASP A 305 -17.52 -31.36 -5.92
N PHE A 306 -17.44 -30.18 -6.53
CA PHE A 306 -17.13 -28.94 -5.81
C PHE A 306 -18.38 -28.40 -5.12
N THR A 307 -18.18 -27.80 -3.94
CA THR A 307 -19.26 -27.12 -3.23
C THR A 307 -19.89 -25.99 -4.05
N ALA A 308 -21.17 -25.75 -3.85
CA ALA A 308 -21.91 -24.66 -4.50
C ALA A 308 -21.63 -23.29 -3.85
N ASP A 309 -21.18 -23.27 -2.59
CA ASP A 309 -20.83 -22.05 -1.88
C ASP A 309 -19.54 -21.45 -2.48
N ILE A 310 -19.65 -20.25 -3.07
CA ILE A 310 -18.56 -19.60 -3.78
C ILE A 310 -17.40 -19.25 -2.83
N GLU A 311 -17.70 -18.82 -1.61
CA GLU A 311 -16.67 -18.42 -0.64
C GLU A 311 -15.86 -19.63 -0.17
N ALA A 312 -16.53 -20.74 0.17
CA ALA A 312 -15.88 -22.00 0.49
C ALA A 312 -15.13 -22.59 -0.72
N ARG A 313 -15.75 -22.53 -1.90
CA ARG A 313 -15.19 -23.03 -3.17
C ARG A 313 -13.87 -22.36 -3.53
N GLU A 314 -13.70 -21.06 -3.24
CA GLU A 314 -12.48 -20.30 -3.53
C GLU A 314 -11.51 -20.19 -2.35
N THR A 315 -11.83 -20.85 -1.22
CA THR A 315 -10.96 -20.91 -0.02
C THR A 315 -10.45 -22.34 0.18
N ALA A 316 -9.45 -22.74 -0.61
CA ALA A 316 -8.85 -24.07 -0.49
C ALA A 316 -7.97 -24.18 0.77
N GLY A 317 -8.15 -25.26 1.52
CA GLY A 317 -7.42 -25.53 2.77
C GLY A 317 -8.04 -24.84 3.99
N THR A 318 -7.33 -24.91 5.12
CA THR A 318 -7.78 -24.24 6.35
C THR A 318 -7.62 -22.73 6.21
N PRO A 319 -8.69 -21.92 6.34
CA PRO A 319 -8.60 -20.47 6.23
C PRO A 319 -7.74 -19.88 7.33
N GLY A 320 -7.16 -18.72 7.06
CA GLY A 320 -6.42 -17.94 8.04
C GLY A 320 -7.34 -17.34 9.10
N PHE A 321 -7.83 -18.13 10.03
CA PHE A 321 -8.84 -17.77 11.01
C PHE A 321 -8.52 -16.46 11.75
N PHE A 322 -7.38 -16.39 12.44
CA PHE A 322 -7.00 -15.19 13.19
C PHE A 322 -6.72 -13.99 12.28
N GLN A 323 -6.21 -14.24 11.08
CA GLN A 323 -5.97 -13.21 10.08
C GLN A 323 -7.28 -12.60 9.59
N THR A 324 -8.32 -13.41 9.38
CA THR A 324 -9.66 -12.95 8.95
C THR A 324 -10.37 -12.20 10.06
N LEU A 325 -10.34 -12.71 11.31
CA LEU A 325 -10.89 -12.00 12.47
C LEU A 325 -10.23 -10.61 12.63
N ARG A 326 -8.91 -10.56 12.52
CA ARG A 326 -8.16 -9.29 12.58
C ARG A 326 -8.56 -8.33 11.47
N ALA A 327 -8.74 -8.83 10.25
CA ALA A 327 -9.18 -8.01 9.12
C ALA A 327 -10.56 -7.41 9.36
N ALA A 328 -11.51 -8.22 9.85
CA ALA A 328 -12.85 -7.76 10.22
C ALA A 328 -12.80 -6.70 11.33
N LEU A 329 -12.04 -6.95 12.41
CA LEU A 329 -11.91 -5.98 13.51
C LEU A 329 -11.29 -4.66 13.05
N ALA A 330 -10.31 -4.68 12.14
CA ALA A 330 -9.70 -3.47 11.60
C ALA A 330 -10.70 -2.62 10.80
N LEU A 331 -11.60 -3.25 10.05
CA LEU A 331 -12.69 -2.58 9.36
C LEU A 331 -13.73 -2.03 10.35
N GLU A 332 -14.14 -2.81 11.37
CA GLU A 332 -15.05 -2.35 12.41
C GLU A 332 -14.48 -1.17 13.22
N VAL A 333 -13.17 -1.15 13.48
CA VAL A 333 -12.50 0.01 14.12
C VAL A 333 -12.64 1.25 13.26
N LYS A 334 -12.41 1.12 11.94
CA LYS A 334 -12.61 2.22 11.00
C LYS A 334 -14.07 2.73 11.01
N ASP A 335 -15.03 1.80 10.91
CA ASP A 335 -16.47 2.16 10.90
C ASP A 335 -16.90 2.84 12.21
N ALA A 336 -16.41 2.35 13.36
CA ALA A 336 -16.69 2.93 14.67
C ALA A 336 -16.02 4.29 14.90
N LEU A 337 -14.89 4.56 14.25
CA LEU A 337 -14.23 5.87 14.26
C LEU A 337 -15.00 6.89 13.42
N GLY A 338 -15.61 6.44 12.32
CA GLY A 338 -16.33 7.28 11.38
C GLY A 338 -15.44 8.07 10.42
N PRO A 339 -15.98 9.12 9.76
CA PRO A 339 -15.24 9.90 8.76
C PRO A 339 -14.03 10.61 9.35
N VAL A 340 -12.89 10.48 8.68
CA VAL A 340 -11.58 11.04 9.11
C VAL A 340 -11.08 12.17 8.22
N GLU A 341 -11.68 12.36 7.06
CA GLU A 341 -11.19 13.24 5.99
C GLU A 341 -11.01 14.68 6.45
N ALA A 342 -11.98 15.24 7.17
CA ALA A 342 -11.91 16.63 7.63
C ALA A 342 -10.70 16.88 8.55
N ARG A 343 -10.37 15.92 9.42
CA ARG A 343 -9.18 16.00 10.27
C ARG A 343 -7.92 15.93 9.45
N GLU A 344 -7.82 14.99 8.53
CA GLU A 344 -6.65 14.82 7.67
C GLU A 344 -6.44 16.01 6.74
N HIS A 345 -7.50 16.54 6.13
CA HIS A 345 -7.43 17.76 5.32
C HIS A 345 -6.87 18.93 6.14
N THR A 346 -7.28 19.08 7.39
CA THR A 346 -6.76 20.11 8.30
C THR A 346 -5.26 19.93 8.55
N LEU A 347 -4.79 18.71 8.83
CA LEU A 347 -3.39 18.42 9.09
C LEU A 347 -2.53 18.63 7.84
N VAL A 348 -2.99 18.18 6.67
CA VAL A 348 -2.31 18.36 5.39
C VAL A 348 -2.24 19.84 5.01
N ALA A 349 -3.33 20.61 5.20
CA ALA A 349 -3.34 22.05 4.94
C ALA A 349 -2.30 22.80 5.79
N ARG A 350 -2.18 22.45 7.08
CA ARG A 350 -1.16 23.02 7.98
C ARG A 350 0.25 22.69 7.51
N ALA A 351 0.49 21.45 7.08
CA ALA A 351 1.76 21.02 6.54
C ALA A 351 2.13 21.83 5.28
N PHE A 352 1.22 21.94 4.33
CA PHE A 352 1.46 22.68 3.09
C PHE A 352 1.75 24.17 3.34
N ALA A 353 0.98 24.81 4.22
CA ALA A 353 1.24 26.20 4.59
C ALA A 353 2.66 26.39 5.15
N SER A 354 3.06 25.58 6.14
CA SER A 354 4.38 25.66 6.75
C SER A 354 5.52 25.33 5.77
N TRP A 355 5.32 24.34 4.91
CA TRP A 355 6.36 23.87 3.99
C TRP A 355 6.55 24.82 2.81
N THR A 356 5.51 25.47 2.34
CA THR A 356 5.59 26.52 1.32
C THR A 356 6.49 27.67 1.78
N GLU A 357 6.43 28.05 3.06
CA GLU A 357 7.29 29.10 3.62
C GLU A 357 8.78 28.78 3.57
N THR A 358 9.16 27.51 3.49
CA THR A 358 10.58 27.12 3.37
C THR A 358 11.15 27.43 2.01
N GLY A 359 10.34 27.51 0.96
CA GLY A 359 10.75 27.67 -0.44
C GLY A 359 11.62 26.52 -0.97
N ARG A 360 11.71 25.39 -0.24
CA ARG A 360 12.59 24.25 -0.56
C ARG A 360 11.89 22.91 -0.63
N ILE A 361 10.62 22.82 -0.26
CA ILE A 361 9.85 21.57 -0.31
C ILE A 361 8.98 21.58 -1.55
N GLU A 362 9.21 20.62 -2.43
CA GLU A 362 8.38 20.33 -3.58
C GLU A 362 7.44 19.18 -3.23
N VAL A 363 6.16 19.49 -3.01
CA VAL A 363 5.10 18.49 -2.78
C VAL A 363 4.72 17.88 -4.12
N LEU A 364 4.69 16.55 -4.20
CA LEU A 364 4.31 15.83 -5.41
C LEU A 364 2.79 15.70 -5.54
N GLY A 365 2.30 15.93 -6.75
CA GLY A 365 0.88 15.90 -7.10
C GLY A 365 0.10 17.13 -6.63
N PRO A 366 -1.24 17.11 -6.71
CA PRO A 366 -2.08 18.25 -6.37
C PRO A 366 -1.87 18.72 -4.93
N VAL A 367 -1.72 20.03 -4.72
CA VAL A 367 -1.53 20.63 -3.39
C VAL A 367 -2.84 21.00 -2.68
N ASP A 368 -3.99 20.63 -3.26
CA ASP A 368 -5.30 20.82 -2.64
C ASP A 368 -5.58 19.70 -1.62
N PRO A 369 -5.68 20.01 -0.31
CA PRO A 369 -5.96 19.00 0.72
C PRO A 369 -7.29 18.28 0.53
N ALA A 370 -8.31 18.94 -0.05
CA ALA A 370 -9.64 18.35 -0.25
C ALA A 370 -9.67 17.24 -1.32
N ARG A 371 -8.64 17.15 -2.16
CA ARG A 371 -8.54 16.16 -3.24
C ARG A 371 -7.64 14.98 -2.90
N ARG A 372 -7.21 14.86 -1.65
CA ARG A 372 -6.26 13.83 -1.23
C ARG A 372 -6.50 13.35 0.20
N VAL A 373 -6.13 12.12 0.47
CA VAL A 373 -6.00 11.59 1.82
C VAL A 373 -4.68 12.03 2.45
N GLY A 374 -4.48 11.76 3.74
CA GLY A 374 -3.32 12.18 4.53
C GLY A 374 -1.94 11.66 4.07
N ILE A 375 -1.77 11.25 2.81
CA ILE A 375 -0.53 10.73 2.22
C ILE A 375 0.18 11.86 1.48
N VAL A 376 1.42 12.18 1.87
CA VAL A 376 2.19 13.28 1.26
C VAL A 376 3.58 12.82 0.88
N SER A 377 3.89 12.88 -0.42
CA SER A 377 5.23 12.70 -0.96
C SER A 377 5.84 14.04 -1.36
N PHE A 378 7.13 14.19 -1.10
CA PHE A 378 7.85 15.44 -1.37
C PHE A 378 9.32 15.21 -1.62
N ASN A 379 9.96 16.20 -2.28
CA ASN A 379 11.41 16.33 -2.38
C ASN A 379 11.88 17.63 -1.72
N VAL A 380 13.14 17.65 -1.31
CA VAL A 380 13.77 18.82 -0.66
C VAL A 380 14.83 19.38 -1.59
N ALA A 381 14.61 20.59 -2.12
CA ALA A 381 15.53 21.27 -3.01
C ALA A 381 16.73 21.87 -2.25
N CYS A 382 17.92 21.74 -2.82
CA CYS A 382 19.14 22.38 -2.38
C CYS A 382 19.43 23.66 -3.18
N PRO A 383 20.20 24.61 -2.65
CA PRO A 383 20.66 25.81 -3.38
C PRO A 383 21.43 25.49 -4.66
N SER A 384 22.05 24.33 -4.75
CA SER A 384 22.77 23.82 -5.92
C SER A 384 21.90 23.46 -7.12
N GLY A 385 20.57 23.50 -6.99
CA GLY A 385 19.63 23.03 -8.00
C GLY A 385 19.39 21.51 -7.96
N LYS A 386 20.12 20.76 -7.14
CA LYS A 386 19.88 19.35 -6.83
C LYS A 386 18.88 19.22 -5.69
N VAL A 387 18.47 17.99 -5.34
CA VAL A 387 17.67 17.73 -4.13
C VAL A 387 18.49 17.01 -3.07
N LEU A 388 18.06 17.05 -1.82
CA LEU A 388 18.55 16.09 -0.83
C LEU A 388 18.08 14.70 -1.23
N HIS A 389 18.96 13.72 -1.19
CA HIS A 389 18.60 12.35 -1.55
C HIS A 389 17.40 11.88 -0.67
N PRO A 390 16.29 11.38 -1.23
CA PRO A 390 15.08 11.06 -0.45
C PRO A 390 15.35 10.11 0.72
N ARG A 391 16.26 9.14 0.56
CA ARG A 391 16.64 8.24 1.67
C ARG A 391 17.45 8.98 2.74
N PHE A 392 18.24 9.98 2.37
CA PHE A 392 18.93 10.84 3.34
C PHE A 392 17.94 11.67 4.16
N VAL A 393 16.92 12.24 3.51
CA VAL A 393 15.83 12.95 4.20
C VAL A 393 15.15 12.02 5.22
N THR A 394 14.83 10.78 4.83
CA THR A 394 14.22 9.78 5.73
C THR A 394 15.16 9.43 6.90
N VAL A 395 16.46 9.27 6.65
CA VAL A 395 17.45 8.98 7.70
C VAL A 395 17.59 10.15 8.67
N LEU A 396 17.63 11.39 8.17
CA LEU A 396 17.68 12.57 9.03
C LEU A 396 16.43 12.74 9.89
N LEU A 397 15.24 12.49 9.30
CA LEU A 397 13.97 12.51 10.04
C LEU A 397 13.97 11.47 11.18
N ASN A 398 14.51 10.27 10.91
CA ASN A 398 14.67 9.24 11.94
C ASN A 398 15.71 9.66 13.00
N ASP A 399 16.91 10.05 12.58
CA ASP A 399 18.04 10.22 13.50
C ASP A 399 17.91 11.46 14.38
N LEU A 400 17.40 12.57 13.84
CA LEU A 400 17.22 13.83 14.58
C LEU A 400 15.90 13.87 15.37
N PHE A 401 14.85 13.23 14.86
CA PHE A 401 13.48 13.44 15.35
C PHE A 401 12.72 12.14 15.70
N GLY A 402 13.27 10.96 15.42
CA GLY A 402 12.56 9.69 15.62
C GLY A 402 11.35 9.49 14.69
N VAL A 403 11.23 10.30 13.64
CA VAL A 403 10.12 10.23 12.68
C VAL A 403 10.35 9.06 11.73
N GLN A 404 9.41 8.12 11.73
CA GLN A 404 9.41 6.94 10.87
C GLN A 404 8.68 7.27 9.57
N SER A 405 9.43 7.60 8.54
CA SER A 405 8.95 7.91 7.18
C SER A 405 9.51 6.91 6.18
N ARG A 406 9.16 7.05 4.91
CA ARG A 406 9.62 6.15 3.84
C ARG A 406 10.21 6.94 2.68
N ALA A 407 11.24 6.38 2.03
CA ALA A 407 11.80 6.91 0.80
C ALA A 407 11.76 5.89 -0.34
N GLY A 408 11.79 6.37 -1.57
CA GLY A 408 11.85 5.59 -2.81
C GLY A 408 10.71 5.90 -3.77
N CYS A 409 10.48 5.02 -4.76
CA CYS A 409 9.43 5.18 -5.77
C CYS A 409 8.07 4.60 -5.34
N SER A 410 7.94 4.10 -4.12
CA SER A 410 6.69 3.61 -3.48
C SER A 410 5.91 2.58 -4.32
N CYS A 411 6.59 1.77 -5.15
CA CYS A 411 5.98 0.79 -6.06
C CYS A 411 4.95 1.40 -7.04
N ALA A 412 5.22 2.62 -7.53
CA ALA A 412 4.43 3.32 -8.55
C ALA A 412 5.40 3.93 -9.59
N GLY A 413 6.10 3.06 -10.33
CA GLY A 413 7.17 3.44 -11.25
C GLY A 413 6.72 4.39 -12.36
N PRO A 414 5.70 4.05 -13.19
CA PRO A 414 5.23 4.92 -14.26
C PRO A 414 4.78 6.29 -13.75
N TYR A 415 4.00 6.31 -12.67
CA TYR A 415 3.58 7.57 -12.04
C TYR A 415 4.77 8.38 -11.52
N GLY A 416 5.76 7.71 -10.92
CA GLY A 416 6.98 8.36 -10.47
C GLY A 416 7.76 9.02 -11.60
N HIS A 417 7.86 8.37 -12.77
CA HIS A 417 8.48 8.97 -13.95
C HIS A 417 7.74 10.23 -14.40
N ARG A 418 6.41 10.22 -14.40
CA ARG A 418 5.59 11.41 -14.74
C ARG A 418 5.82 12.54 -13.72
N LEU A 419 5.75 12.24 -12.42
CA LEU A 419 5.92 13.22 -11.35
C LEU A 419 7.32 13.87 -11.34
N LEU A 420 8.35 13.12 -11.73
CA LEU A 420 9.74 13.58 -11.75
C LEU A 420 10.22 14.02 -13.15
N GLY A 421 9.34 14.04 -14.16
CA GLY A 421 9.69 14.42 -15.52
C GLY A 421 10.73 13.51 -16.20
N ILE A 422 10.80 12.22 -15.78
CA ILE A 422 11.77 11.26 -16.31
C ILE A 422 11.19 10.59 -17.56
N THR A 423 11.80 10.80 -18.71
CA THR A 423 11.32 10.30 -20.00
C THR A 423 12.43 9.65 -20.83
N GLY A 424 12.03 8.77 -21.77
CA GLY A 424 12.86 8.28 -22.86
C GLY A 424 14.23 7.77 -22.43
N GLU A 425 15.29 8.36 -22.99
CA GLU A 425 16.67 7.94 -22.78
C GLU A 425 17.12 8.00 -21.32
N THR A 426 16.67 9.03 -20.59
CA THR A 426 17.00 9.16 -19.16
C THR A 426 16.45 8.00 -18.34
N ALA A 427 15.23 7.54 -18.63
CA ALA A 427 14.62 6.39 -17.98
C ALA A 427 15.43 5.11 -18.22
N GLU A 428 15.88 4.89 -19.47
CA GLU A 428 16.69 3.70 -19.82
C GLU A 428 18.08 3.75 -19.19
N ARG A 429 18.67 4.92 -19.05
CA ARG A 429 19.95 5.10 -18.35
C ARG A 429 19.82 4.76 -16.87
N TYR A 430 18.77 5.24 -16.17
CA TYR A 430 18.47 4.82 -14.79
C TYR A 430 18.27 3.31 -14.69
N ARG A 431 17.50 2.72 -15.61
CA ARG A 431 17.27 1.28 -15.64
C ARG A 431 18.57 0.50 -15.77
N THR A 432 19.45 0.92 -16.68
CA THR A 432 20.75 0.29 -16.91
C THR A 432 21.64 0.40 -15.67
N ALA A 433 21.73 1.57 -15.04
CA ALA A 433 22.52 1.77 -13.83
C ALA A 433 22.02 0.90 -12.67
N VAL A 434 20.70 0.84 -12.45
CA VAL A 434 20.09 0.01 -11.39
C VAL A 434 20.31 -1.49 -11.66
N ARG A 435 20.20 -1.95 -12.91
CA ARG A 435 20.53 -3.34 -13.29
C ARG A 435 22.01 -3.65 -13.12
N GLY A 436 22.87 -2.65 -13.26
CA GLY A 436 24.31 -2.73 -12.97
C GLY A 436 24.67 -2.70 -11.50
N GLY A 437 23.66 -2.62 -10.60
CA GLY A 437 23.86 -2.64 -9.14
C GLY A 437 23.93 -1.26 -8.48
N ALA A 438 23.85 -0.15 -9.24
CA ALA A 438 23.85 1.22 -8.67
C ALA A 438 22.43 1.63 -8.20
N HIS A 439 21.92 0.99 -7.16
CA HIS A 439 20.56 1.28 -6.64
C HIS A 439 20.42 2.68 -6.03
N GLY A 440 21.54 3.30 -5.65
CA GLY A 440 21.56 4.63 -5.05
C GLY A 440 21.19 5.76 -6.01
N VAL A 441 21.32 5.58 -7.32
CA VAL A 441 20.89 6.60 -8.29
C VAL A 441 19.40 6.52 -8.64
N LYS A 442 18.67 5.53 -8.11
CA LYS A 442 17.26 5.37 -8.43
C LYS A 442 16.44 6.56 -7.91
N PRO A 443 15.76 7.33 -8.78
CA PRO A 443 14.94 8.46 -8.38
C PRO A 443 13.77 8.06 -7.47
N GLY A 444 13.31 9.01 -6.66
CA GLY A 444 12.20 8.81 -5.75
C GLY A 444 11.91 10.06 -4.94
N TRP A 445 11.21 9.87 -3.85
CA TRP A 445 10.76 10.92 -2.94
C TRP A 445 10.77 10.44 -1.49
N CYS A 446 10.68 11.37 -0.53
CA CYS A 446 10.32 11.07 0.85
C CYS A 446 8.80 11.13 0.98
N ARG A 447 8.20 10.20 1.75
CA ARG A 447 6.76 10.15 2.00
C ARG A 447 6.49 10.12 3.50
N VAL A 448 5.55 10.96 3.94
CA VAL A 448 4.98 10.95 5.28
C VAL A 448 3.46 10.81 5.19
N GLY A 449 2.86 10.26 6.24
CA GLY A 449 1.40 10.16 6.38
C GLY A 449 0.93 10.96 7.58
N PHE A 450 -0.09 11.79 7.38
CA PHE A 450 -0.87 12.40 8.46
C PHE A 450 -2.05 11.50 8.77
N HIS A 451 -2.15 11.08 10.02
CA HIS A 451 -3.17 10.13 10.44
C HIS A 451 -4.08 10.73 11.51
N VAL A 452 -5.35 10.36 11.50
CA VAL A 452 -6.37 10.89 12.43
C VAL A 452 -6.01 10.73 13.92
N THR A 453 -5.19 9.74 14.27
CA THR A 453 -4.73 9.52 15.64
C THR A 453 -3.60 10.46 16.09
N MET A 454 -3.00 11.22 15.18
CA MET A 454 -2.04 12.26 15.54
C MET A 454 -2.78 13.43 16.19
N ASP A 455 -2.39 13.79 17.42
CA ASP A 455 -2.85 15.05 17.99
C ASP A 455 -2.13 16.25 17.36
N ASP A 456 -2.56 17.45 17.71
CA ASP A 456 -2.01 18.66 17.11
C ASP A 456 -0.51 18.82 17.37
N ALA A 457 -0.04 18.46 18.55
CA ALA A 457 1.37 18.59 18.90
C ALA A 457 2.26 17.59 18.14
N GLU A 458 1.79 16.35 17.96
CA GLU A 458 2.51 15.35 17.16
C GLU A 458 2.55 15.74 15.68
N ALA A 459 1.44 16.25 15.14
CA ALA A 459 1.38 16.76 13.78
C ALA A 459 2.29 17.99 13.58
N ASP A 460 2.26 18.95 14.50
CA ASP A 460 3.13 20.12 14.45
C ASP A 460 4.61 19.75 14.57
N TYR A 461 4.93 18.76 15.40
CA TYR A 461 6.27 18.22 15.49
C TYR A 461 6.75 17.60 14.16
N LEU A 462 5.91 16.78 13.53
CA LEU A 462 6.21 16.20 12.21
C LEU A 462 6.43 17.30 11.15
N ILE A 463 5.53 18.29 11.13
CA ILE A 463 5.61 19.43 10.20
C ILE A 463 6.92 20.22 10.40
N ALA A 464 7.26 20.52 11.66
CA ALA A 464 8.49 21.24 12.02
C ALA A 464 9.76 20.44 11.70
N ALA A 465 9.74 19.11 11.93
CA ALA A 465 10.87 18.24 11.60
C ALA A 465 11.17 18.24 10.09
N VAL A 466 10.14 18.11 9.25
CA VAL A 466 10.30 18.19 7.78
C VAL A 466 10.80 19.57 7.35
N ALA A 467 10.23 20.64 7.89
CA ALA A 467 10.67 22.01 7.62
C ALA A 467 12.12 22.27 8.07
N PHE A 468 12.54 21.69 9.21
CA PHE A 468 13.92 21.75 9.67
C PHE A 468 14.88 21.07 8.68
N VAL A 469 14.56 19.84 8.24
CA VAL A 469 15.38 19.11 7.26
C VAL A 469 15.47 19.90 5.94
N ALA A 470 14.41 20.55 5.52
CA ALA A 470 14.43 21.39 4.33
C ALA A 470 15.38 22.60 4.45
N ARG A 471 15.45 23.23 5.63
CA ARG A 471 16.30 24.41 5.86
C ARG A 471 17.76 24.07 6.15
N HIS A 472 18.00 22.96 6.87
CA HIS A 472 19.30 22.66 7.48
C HIS A 472 19.91 21.33 7.03
N GLY A 473 19.14 20.44 6.34
CA GLY A 473 19.56 19.06 6.05
C GLY A 473 20.87 18.95 5.28
N GLU A 474 21.17 19.90 4.39
CA GLU A 474 22.42 19.91 3.62
C GLU A 474 23.68 20.00 4.52
N ARG A 475 23.60 20.71 5.66
CA ARG A 475 24.70 20.82 6.63
C ARG A 475 25.11 19.48 7.24
N PHE A 476 24.18 18.52 7.29
CA PHE A 476 24.39 17.20 7.88
C PHE A 476 25.02 16.19 6.91
N LEU A 477 25.11 16.48 5.61
CA LEU A 477 25.72 15.56 4.63
C LEU A 477 27.12 15.05 5.02
N PRO A 478 28.04 15.89 5.55
CA PRO A 478 29.39 15.45 5.95
C PRO A 478 29.39 14.41 7.09
N LEU A 479 28.32 14.33 7.89
CA LEU A 479 28.20 13.36 8.98
C LEU A 479 27.82 11.95 8.52
N TYR A 480 27.48 11.78 7.24
CA TYR A 480 26.99 10.52 6.71
C TYR A 480 27.88 9.97 5.60
N HIS A 481 27.87 8.67 5.48
CA HIS A 481 28.43 7.90 4.37
C HIS A 481 27.30 7.45 3.45
N PHE A 482 27.49 7.57 2.13
CA PHE A 482 26.56 7.08 1.11
C PHE A 482 27.16 5.89 0.38
N ALA A 483 26.41 4.79 0.29
CA ALA A 483 26.74 3.59 -0.49
C ALA A 483 25.90 3.56 -1.76
N VAL A 484 26.51 3.76 -2.92
CA VAL A 484 25.79 3.86 -4.22
C VAL A 484 25.15 2.54 -4.61
N GLU A 485 25.75 1.42 -4.23
CA GLU A 485 25.27 0.07 -4.55
C GLU A 485 23.90 -0.21 -3.90
N SER A 486 23.72 0.20 -2.64
CA SER A 486 22.49 -0.01 -1.88
C SER A 486 21.61 1.24 -1.82
N GLY A 487 22.18 2.41 -2.04
CA GLY A 487 21.56 3.71 -1.79
C GLY A 487 21.37 4.02 -0.31
N THR A 488 22.15 3.39 0.57
CA THR A 488 22.07 3.54 2.02
C THR A 488 22.89 4.74 2.47
N TRP A 489 22.30 5.53 3.39
CA TRP A 489 22.98 6.59 4.12
C TRP A 489 23.19 6.16 5.57
N THR A 490 24.42 6.19 6.06
CA THR A 490 24.76 5.74 7.43
C THR A 490 25.58 6.83 8.13
N HIS A 491 25.17 7.18 9.36
CA HIS A 491 25.95 8.13 10.17
C HIS A 491 27.35 7.55 10.45
N ARG A 492 28.40 8.37 10.30
CA ARG A 492 29.81 7.91 10.36
C ARG A 492 30.19 7.27 11.70
N ASP A 493 29.60 7.75 12.79
CA ASP A 493 29.87 7.26 14.14
C ASP A 493 28.97 6.08 14.53
N ARG A 494 28.07 5.60 13.65
CA ARG A 494 27.21 4.44 13.90
C ARG A 494 27.82 3.21 13.23
N PRO A 495 28.13 2.12 13.98
CA PRO A 495 28.51 0.86 13.35
C PRO A 495 27.41 0.38 12.38
N ALA A 496 27.80 -0.06 11.18
CA ALA A 496 26.85 -0.52 10.15
C ALA A 496 25.98 -1.71 10.63
N GLU A 497 26.46 -2.47 11.59
CA GLU A 497 25.82 -3.67 12.18
C GLU A 497 25.27 -3.44 13.59
N ALA A 498 25.13 -2.19 14.05
CA ALA A 498 24.57 -1.96 15.38
C ALA A 498 23.16 -2.54 15.43
N PRO A 499 22.88 -3.52 16.35
CA PRO A 499 21.52 -4.03 16.51
C PRO A 499 20.59 -2.87 16.83
N VAL A 500 19.36 -2.95 16.34
CA VAL A 500 18.31 -2.01 16.77
C VAL A 500 18.15 -2.23 18.27
N ALA A 501 18.59 -1.26 19.06
CA ALA A 501 18.54 -1.35 20.52
C ALA A 501 17.11 -1.64 20.95
N ASP A 502 16.97 -2.50 21.95
CA ASP A 502 15.71 -2.89 22.61
C ASP A 502 14.69 -3.69 21.76
N THR A 503 15.07 -4.15 20.55
CA THR A 503 14.23 -5.06 19.77
C THR A 503 14.73 -6.50 19.95
N PRO A 504 13.88 -7.45 20.40
CA PRO A 504 14.27 -8.85 20.50
C PRO A 504 14.72 -9.39 19.13
N GLY A 505 15.86 -10.08 19.10
CA GLY A 505 16.29 -10.80 17.90
C GLY A 505 15.31 -11.94 17.56
N PHE A 506 15.30 -12.39 16.30
CA PHE A 506 14.48 -13.53 15.88
C PHE A 506 15.14 -14.84 16.33
N SER A 507 14.70 -15.39 17.45
CA SER A 507 15.06 -16.74 17.92
C SER A 507 14.03 -17.26 18.92
N LEU A 508 14.00 -18.57 19.12
CA LEU A 508 13.17 -19.18 20.17
C LEU A 508 13.57 -18.66 21.56
N SER A 509 14.87 -18.52 21.83
CA SER A 509 15.35 -17.97 23.08
C SER A 509 14.94 -16.53 23.32
N ALA A 510 14.99 -15.69 22.27
CA ALA A 510 14.50 -14.30 22.33
C ALA A 510 12.98 -14.25 22.60
N ALA A 511 12.21 -15.12 21.95
CA ALA A 511 10.77 -15.20 22.17
C ALA A 511 10.43 -15.64 23.62
N LEU A 512 11.17 -16.59 24.19
CA LEU A 512 11.00 -17.04 25.59
C LEU A 512 11.41 -15.98 26.62
N ALA A 513 12.36 -15.12 26.27
CA ALA A 513 12.86 -14.05 27.13
C ALA A 513 12.09 -12.74 26.97
N ALA A 514 11.27 -12.58 25.91
CA ALA A 514 10.55 -11.36 25.63
C ALA A 514 9.55 -11.04 26.77
N PRO A 515 9.60 -9.84 27.37
CA PRO A 515 8.63 -9.45 28.39
C PRO A 515 7.25 -9.28 27.75
N PRO A 516 6.16 -9.42 28.52
CA PRO A 516 4.83 -9.08 28.04
C PRO A 516 4.79 -7.63 27.55
N ALA A 517 4.16 -7.39 26.41
CA ALA A 517 3.97 -6.04 25.90
C ALA A 517 3.09 -5.25 26.89
N VAL A 518 3.62 -4.19 27.45
CA VAL A 518 2.87 -3.29 28.35
C VAL A 518 2.69 -1.95 27.65
N GLN A 519 1.44 -1.58 27.40
CA GLN A 519 1.11 -0.26 26.88
C GLN A 519 1.36 0.81 27.94
N ARG A 520 2.20 1.79 27.63
CA ARG A 520 2.55 2.88 28.56
C ARG A 520 2.46 4.23 27.85
N PRO A 521 1.24 4.75 27.61
CA PRO A 521 1.12 6.08 27.05
C PRO A 521 1.74 7.11 28.00
N VAL A 522 2.53 8.01 27.43
CA VAL A 522 3.19 9.07 28.18
C VAL A 522 2.20 10.24 28.38
N PRO A 523 2.20 10.91 29.56
CA PRO A 523 1.40 12.11 29.75
C PRO A 523 1.66 13.16 28.66
N VAL A 524 0.60 13.80 28.17
CA VAL A 524 0.64 14.76 27.06
C VAL A 524 1.72 15.83 27.26
N VAL A 525 1.81 16.42 28.46
CA VAL A 525 2.81 17.46 28.81
C VAL A 525 4.23 16.95 28.65
N GLN A 526 4.51 15.71 29.11
CA GLN A 526 5.85 15.13 28.99
C GLN A 526 6.20 14.80 27.55
N ARG A 527 5.24 14.34 26.75
CA ARG A 527 5.44 14.09 25.32
C ARG A 527 5.74 15.38 24.55
N HIS A 528 4.99 16.47 24.81
CA HIS A 528 5.25 17.76 24.19
C HIS A 528 6.64 18.31 24.58
N ALA A 529 7.07 18.09 25.82
CA ALA A 529 8.41 18.46 26.25
C ALA A 529 9.50 17.70 25.46
N ARG A 530 9.31 16.40 25.21
CA ARG A 530 10.24 15.60 24.39
C ARG A 530 10.31 16.09 22.94
N TYR A 531 9.18 16.48 22.34
CA TYR A 531 9.15 17.06 21.00
C TYR A 531 9.92 18.40 20.93
N ALA A 532 9.67 19.29 21.90
CA ALA A 532 10.37 20.56 21.98
C ALA A 532 11.89 20.39 22.19
N GLU A 533 12.30 19.44 23.04
CA GLU A 533 13.70 19.11 23.29
C GLU A 533 14.38 18.60 22.02
N ALA A 534 13.78 17.65 21.29
CA ALA A 534 14.34 17.11 20.05
C ALA A 534 14.52 18.20 18.98
N LEU A 535 13.56 19.11 18.82
CA LEU A 535 13.69 20.25 17.92
C LEU A 535 14.80 21.22 18.34
N ALA A 536 14.87 21.55 19.62
CA ALA A 536 15.93 22.42 20.15
C ALA A 536 17.33 21.81 19.98
N ASP A 537 17.44 20.50 20.20
CA ASP A 537 18.68 19.75 19.98
C ASP A 537 19.12 19.79 18.53
N ALA A 538 18.19 19.55 17.60
CA ALA A 538 18.48 19.59 16.18
C ALA A 538 19.01 20.96 15.74
N HIS A 539 18.40 22.06 16.23
CA HIS A 539 18.88 23.41 15.97
C HIS A 539 20.29 23.64 16.55
N ARG A 540 20.50 23.23 17.81
CA ARG A 540 21.81 23.38 18.46
C ARG A 540 22.92 22.62 17.71
N ILE A 541 22.63 21.42 17.20
CA ILE A 541 23.56 20.65 16.38
C ILE A 541 23.80 21.36 15.05
N ALA A 542 22.77 21.81 14.36
CA ALA A 542 22.89 22.51 13.09
C ALA A 542 23.76 23.81 13.21
N ASP A 543 23.67 24.52 14.33
CA ASP A 543 24.45 25.72 14.60
C ASP A 543 25.97 25.44 14.79
N THR A 544 26.33 24.20 15.12
CA THR A 544 27.74 23.79 15.21
C THR A 544 28.33 23.35 13.87
N LEU A 545 27.49 23.11 12.86
CA LEU A 545 27.91 22.66 11.54
C LEU A 545 28.13 23.84 10.61
N THR A 546 29.17 23.75 9.80
CA THR A 546 29.49 24.78 8.80
C THR A 546 28.67 24.57 7.52
N ASP A 547 28.33 25.70 6.86
CA ASP A 547 27.74 25.64 5.51
C ASP A 547 28.84 25.22 4.51
N THR A 548 29.03 23.93 4.36
CA THR A 548 29.96 23.39 3.37
C THR A 548 29.19 23.13 2.08
N PRO A 549 29.62 23.72 0.94
CA PRO A 549 28.99 23.43 -0.33
C PRO A 549 29.02 21.92 -0.62
N SER A 550 27.91 21.37 -1.06
CA SER A 550 27.82 19.96 -1.49
C SER A 550 28.44 19.80 -2.87
N THR A 551 29.75 19.50 -2.90
CA THR A 551 30.54 19.34 -4.13
C THR A 551 30.79 17.88 -4.52
N GLY A 552 30.36 16.93 -3.70
CA GLY A 552 30.56 15.51 -3.93
C GLY A 552 29.87 15.02 -5.22
N CYS A 553 30.63 14.28 -6.02
CA CYS A 553 30.17 13.66 -7.26
C CYS A 553 30.33 12.14 -7.21
N LEU A 554 29.42 11.44 -7.86
CA LEU A 554 29.60 10.03 -8.18
C LEU A 554 30.66 9.88 -9.28
N ASP A 555 31.09 8.65 -9.52
CA ASP A 555 32.00 8.33 -10.62
C ASP A 555 31.45 8.84 -11.97
N ASP A 556 32.32 9.16 -12.92
CA ASP A 556 31.98 9.78 -14.22
C ASP A 556 30.87 9.02 -14.96
N SER A 557 30.80 7.69 -14.80
CA SER A 557 29.76 6.85 -15.43
C SER A 557 28.35 7.06 -14.88
N LEU A 558 28.22 7.62 -13.68
CA LEU A 558 26.97 7.87 -12.96
C LEU A 558 26.71 9.36 -12.68
N ALA A 559 27.68 10.22 -13.00
CA ALA A 559 27.62 11.65 -12.67
C ALA A 559 26.35 12.34 -13.22
N ASP A 560 25.98 12.03 -14.46
CA ASP A 560 24.77 12.57 -15.11
C ASP A 560 23.46 12.05 -14.51
N LEU A 561 23.49 10.95 -13.75
CA LEU A 561 22.33 10.39 -13.07
C LEU A 561 22.23 10.86 -11.61
N GLN A 562 23.22 11.62 -11.15
CA GLN A 562 23.24 12.17 -9.79
C GLN A 562 22.30 13.38 -9.69
N PHE A 563 21.06 13.15 -9.35
CA PHE A 563 20.05 14.18 -9.11
C PHE A 563 20.12 14.82 -7.71
N PHE A 564 20.96 14.29 -6.82
CA PHE A 564 21.03 14.65 -5.40
C PHE A 564 22.38 15.25 -4.99
N ALA A 565 22.36 16.01 -3.90
CA ALA A 565 23.52 16.62 -3.28
C ALA A 565 24.33 15.61 -2.45
N MET A 566 25.65 15.71 -2.46
CA MET A 566 26.61 14.95 -1.64
C MET A 566 27.66 15.88 -1.05
N ALA A 567 28.25 15.49 0.13
CA ALA A 567 29.37 16.18 0.75
C ALA A 567 30.68 15.94 0.02
#